data_e711d816dbb0009e15f71bb73abe7a09
#
_entry.id   e711d816dbb0009e15f71bb73abe7a09
#
_cell.length_a   1.000
_cell.length_b   1.000
_cell.length_c   1.000
_cell.angle_alpha   90.00
_cell.angle_beta   90.00
_cell.angle_gamma   90.00
#
_symmetry.space_group_name_H-M   'P 1'
#
loop_
_entity.id
_entity.type
_entity.pdbx_description
1 polymer ?
#
loop_
_entity_poly.entity_id
_entity_poly.type
_entity_poly.pdbx_seq_one_letter_code
_entity_poly.pdbx_strand_id
1 'polypeptide(L)'
;ILSNAPKDHHSVLQLYLDGPKDKFFTFFESASKKSNYKVAHQIIPNSMKFLKNKNINSIIKAQSDAVKKIFLKDQIPFRQFLFNKKNEEELGKIFTFFVLETILLARLMKINPFDQPAVEKVKVETKKILLK
;
A
#
# COMPACT_ATOMS: atom_id res chain seq x y z
N ILE A 1 0.53 -1.14 -8.42
CA ILE A 1 -0.92 -1.41 -8.23
C ILE A 1 -1.31 -0.89 -6.86
N LEU A 2 -2.40 -0.15 -6.76
CA LEU A 2 -2.94 0.36 -5.50
C LEU A 2 -4.19 -0.44 -5.13
N SER A 3 -4.29 -0.85 -3.85
CA SER A 3 -5.48 -1.52 -3.32
C SER A 3 -5.90 -0.89 -2.00
N ASN A 4 -7.20 -0.75 -1.80
CA ASN A 4 -7.80 -0.19 -0.59
C ASN A 4 -8.38 -1.30 0.29
N ALA A 5 -7.72 -1.58 1.40
CA ALA A 5 -8.24 -2.52 2.39
C ALA A 5 -9.26 -1.82 3.33
N PRO A 6 -10.33 -2.51 3.75
CA PRO A 6 -10.65 -3.91 3.48
C PRO A 6 -11.45 -4.17 2.19
N LYS A 7 -11.83 -3.14 1.42
CA LYS A 7 -12.69 -3.27 0.24
C LYS A 7 -12.15 -4.29 -0.75
N ASP A 8 -10.87 -4.16 -1.10
CA ASP A 8 -10.23 -4.98 -2.13
C ASP A 8 -9.81 -6.38 -1.64
N HIS A 9 -10.03 -6.69 -0.35
CA HIS A 9 -9.85 -8.06 0.15
C HIS A 9 -10.77 -9.06 -0.55
N HIS A 10 -11.97 -8.62 -0.95
CA HIS A 10 -12.92 -9.50 -1.63
C HIS A 10 -12.55 -9.80 -3.09
N SER A 11 -11.92 -8.87 -3.78
CA SER A 11 -11.72 -8.99 -5.24
C SER A 11 -10.26 -9.21 -5.64
N VAL A 12 -9.32 -8.53 -5.01
CA VAL A 12 -7.93 -8.47 -5.47
C VAL A 12 -6.99 -9.31 -4.61
N LEU A 13 -7.31 -9.51 -3.32
CA LEU A 13 -6.44 -10.24 -2.41
C LEU A 13 -6.18 -11.68 -2.85
N GLN A 14 -7.15 -12.35 -3.45
CA GLN A 14 -6.97 -13.70 -3.99
C GLN A 14 -5.89 -13.73 -5.08
N LEU A 15 -5.86 -12.73 -5.97
CA LEU A 15 -4.82 -12.62 -7.00
C LEU A 15 -3.42 -12.43 -6.41
N TYR A 16 -3.33 -11.79 -5.24
CA TYR A 16 -2.06 -11.61 -4.55
C TYR A 16 -1.60 -12.88 -3.83
N LEU A 17 -2.54 -13.66 -3.30
CA LEU A 17 -2.24 -14.88 -2.56
C LEU A 17 -1.99 -16.09 -3.48
N ASP A 18 -2.80 -16.25 -4.54
CA ASP A 18 -2.75 -17.41 -5.43
C ASP A 18 -2.03 -17.13 -6.75
N GLY A 19 -1.80 -15.87 -7.10
CA GLY A 19 -1.10 -15.46 -8.31
C GLY A 19 0.42 -15.59 -8.21
N PRO A 20 1.14 -15.15 -9.26
CA PRO A 20 2.61 -15.17 -9.29
C PRO A 20 3.24 -14.45 -8.08
N LYS A 21 4.22 -15.08 -7.44
CA LYS A 21 4.93 -14.56 -6.26
C LYS A 21 6.06 -13.59 -6.66
N ASP A 22 5.80 -12.73 -7.62
CA ASP A 22 6.73 -11.76 -8.21
C ASP A 22 6.54 -10.33 -7.69
N LYS A 23 5.78 -10.16 -6.59
CA LYS A 23 5.38 -8.87 -6.07
C LYS A 23 5.95 -8.62 -4.68
N PHE A 24 6.33 -7.38 -4.44
CA PHE A 24 6.65 -6.83 -3.13
C PHE A 24 5.53 -5.89 -2.69
N PHE A 25 5.04 -6.05 -1.47
CA PHE A 25 3.91 -5.27 -0.98
C PHE A 25 4.33 -4.20 0.03
N THR A 26 3.70 -3.05 -0.06
CA THR A 26 3.87 -1.98 0.93
C THR A 26 2.52 -1.68 1.57
N PHE A 27 2.40 -1.92 2.88
CA PHE A 27 1.23 -1.54 3.66
C PHE A 27 1.40 -0.13 4.22
N PHE A 28 0.42 0.72 3.96
CA PHE A 28 0.31 2.04 4.57
C PHE A 28 -0.83 2.00 5.58
N GLU A 29 -0.50 2.11 6.85
CA GLU A 29 -1.47 2.08 7.93
C GLU A 29 -1.40 3.36 8.74
N SER A 30 -2.56 3.91 9.11
CA SER A 30 -2.60 5.02 10.04
C SER A 30 -3.11 4.55 11.41
N ALA A 31 -2.50 5.05 12.47
CA ALA A 31 -3.06 4.91 13.80
C ALA A 31 -4.49 5.45 13.78
N SER A 32 -5.44 4.57 14.04
CA SER A 32 -6.86 4.90 13.96
C SER A 32 -7.25 5.72 15.20
N LYS A 33 -7.93 6.86 14.99
CA LYS A 33 -8.61 7.53 16.10
C LYS A 33 -9.65 6.56 16.67
N LYS A 34 -9.82 6.56 18.01
CA LYS A 34 -10.86 5.77 18.66
C LYS A 34 -12.20 6.09 18.00
N SER A 35 -12.82 5.11 17.38
CA SER A 35 -14.18 5.22 16.85
C SER A 35 -15.16 4.79 17.95
N ASN A 36 -16.25 5.52 18.09
CA ASN A 36 -17.33 5.13 19.00
C ASN A 36 -18.32 4.14 18.35
N TYR A 37 -18.15 3.85 17.06
CA TYR A 37 -19.02 2.95 16.33
C TYR A 37 -18.72 1.49 16.66
N LYS A 38 -19.76 0.77 17.09
CA LYS A 38 -19.73 -0.66 17.39
C LYS A 38 -20.77 -1.38 16.56
N VAL A 39 -20.53 -2.65 16.29
CA VAL A 39 -21.48 -3.51 15.60
C VAL A 39 -22.68 -3.78 16.51
N ALA A 40 -23.89 -3.38 16.06
CA ALA A 40 -25.11 -3.52 16.83
C ALA A 40 -25.54 -5.01 16.97
N HIS A 41 -26.05 -5.37 18.13
CA HIS A 41 -26.42 -6.76 18.46
C HIS A 41 -27.56 -7.31 17.61
N GLN A 42 -28.47 -6.45 17.18
CA GLN A 42 -29.78 -6.86 16.62
C GLN A 42 -29.74 -7.32 15.15
N ILE A 43 -28.63 -7.10 14.45
CA ILE A 43 -28.53 -7.27 12.98
C ILE A 43 -27.52 -8.36 12.59
N ILE A 44 -26.98 -9.09 13.55
CA ILE A 44 -25.86 -10.00 13.27
C ILE A 44 -26.36 -11.44 13.08
N PRO A 45 -26.13 -12.07 11.90
CA PRO A 45 -26.36 -13.51 11.70
C PRO A 45 -25.57 -14.34 12.71
N ASN A 46 -26.07 -15.55 13.00
CA ASN A 46 -25.41 -16.47 13.94
C ASN A 46 -23.94 -16.76 13.58
N SER A 47 -23.62 -16.85 12.29
CA SER A 47 -22.27 -17.06 11.77
C SER A 47 -21.30 -15.90 12.07
N MET A 48 -21.82 -14.70 12.36
CA MET A 48 -21.03 -13.49 12.60
C MET A 48 -21.06 -13.02 14.07
N LYS A 49 -21.52 -13.86 15.00
CA LYS A 49 -21.59 -13.51 16.44
C LYS A 49 -20.29 -13.01 17.03
N PHE A 50 -19.14 -13.38 16.47
CA PHE A 50 -17.83 -12.91 16.90
C PHE A 50 -17.61 -11.39 16.69
N LEU A 51 -18.43 -10.73 15.85
CA LEU A 51 -18.42 -9.29 15.63
C LEU A 51 -19.23 -8.49 16.64
N LYS A 52 -20.05 -9.17 17.46
CA LYS A 52 -20.95 -8.54 18.44
C LYS A 52 -20.19 -7.56 19.33
N ASN A 53 -20.69 -6.32 19.44
CA ASN A 53 -20.13 -5.25 20.25
C ASN A 53 -18.66 -4.88 19.93
N LYS A 54 -18.08 -5.43 18.87
CA LYS A 54 -16.73 -5.06 18.43
C LYS A 54 -16.74 -3.66 17.82
N ASN A 55 -15.69 -2.91 18.15
CA ASN A 55 -15.45 -1.60 17.53
C ASN A 55 -15.02 -1.80 16.08
N ILE A 56 -15.52 -0.95 15.17
CA ILE A 56 -15.19 -1.04 13.72
C ILE A 56 -13.69 -0.95 13.47
N ASN A 57 -12.98 -0.06 14.17
CA ASN A 57 -11.54 0.05 14.02
C ASN A 57 -10.80 -1.22 14.48
N SER A 58 -11.30 -1.89 15.51
CA SER A 58 -10.74 -3.18 15.94
C SER A 58 -10.93 -4.27 14.90
N ILE A 59 -12.06 -4.26 14.18
CA ILE A 59 -12.33 -5.19 13.08
C ILE A 59 -11.38 -4.93 11.91
N ILE A 60 -11.24 -3.66 11.49
CA ILE A 60 -10.33 -3.27 10.40
C ILE A 60 -8.88 -3.64 10.75
N LYS A 61 -8.47 -3.37 11.99
CA LYS A 61 -7.14 -3.75 12.46
C LYS A 61 -6.94 -5.26 12.43
N ALA A 62 -7.90 -6.04 12.92
CA ALA A 62 -7.84 -7.50 12.88
C ALA A 62 -7.72 -8.05 11.45
N GLN A 63 -8.43 -7.45 10.49
CA GLN A 63 -8.32 -7.82 9.07
C GLN A 63 -6.92 -7.51 8.52
N SER A 64 -6.35 -6.34 8.82
CA SER A 64 -4.99 -6.00 8.42
C SER A 64 -3.96 -6.96 9.01
N ASP A 65 -4.07 -7.25 10.30
CA ASP A 65 -3.15 -8.16 10.98
C ASP A 65 -3.28 -9.60 10.44
N ALA A 66 -4.49 -10.03 10.09
CA ALA A 66 -4.73 -11.34 9.46
C ALA A 66 -4.06 -11.45 8.09
N VAL A 67 -4.19 -10.44 7.23
CA VAL A 67 -3.53 -10.44 5.92
C VAL A 67 -2.01 -10.51 6.06
N LYS A 68 -1.42 -9.69 6.93
CA LYS A 68 0.02 -9.72 7.18
C LYS A 68 0.48 -11.08 7.72
N LYS A 69 -0.30 -11.71 8.59
CA LYS A 69 -0.02 -13.06 9.11
C LYS A 69 -0.02 -14.11 7.99
N ILE A 70 -0.95 -14.02 7.05
CA ILE A 70 -0.99 -14.91 5.88
C ILE A 70 0.22 -14.64 4.99
N PHE A 71 0.55 -13.39 4.70
CA PHE A 71 1.72 -13.02 3.90
C PHE A 71 3.01 -13.59 4.49
N LEU A 72 3.18 -13.50 5.82
CA LEU A 72 4.33 -14.11 6.50
C LEU A 72 4.36 -15.64 6.36
N LYS A 73 3.20 -16.29 6.54
CA LYS A 73 3.07 -17.74 6.41
C LYS A 73 3.41 -18.22 5.01
N ASP A 74 2.92 -17.49 3.99
CA ASP A 74 3.09 -17.82 2.58
C ASP A 74 4.38 -17.23 1.97
N GLN A 75 5.25 -16.69 2.82
CA GLN A 75 6.54 -16.09 2.43
C GLN A 75 6.43 -15.00 1.36
N ILE A 76 5.32 -14.25 1.37
CA ILE A 76 5.11 -13.10 0.49
C ILE A 76 5.83 -11.89 1.08
N PRO A 77 6.80 -11.29 0.39
CA PRO A 77 7.58 -10.19 0.93
C PRO A 77 6.76 -8.92 1.04
N PHE A 78 6.83 -8.26 2.18
CA PHE A 78 6.18 -6.98 2.39
C PHE A 78 6.93 -6.10 3.38
N ARG A 79 6.60 -4.81 3.36
CA ARG A 79 6.97 -3.83 4.39
C ARG A 79 5.74 -3.06 4.85
N GLN A 80 5.85 -2.39 5.99
CA GLN A 80 4.77 -1.61 6.58
C GLN A 80 5.27 -0.22 6.96
N PHE A 81 4.49 0.81 6.60
CA PHE A 81 4.60 2.16 7.12
C PHE A 81 3.42 2.44 8.03
N LEU A 82 3.72 2.76 9.27
CA LEU A 82 2.71 3.12 10.28
C LEU A 82 2.76 4.63 10.54
N PHE A 83 1.68 5.32 10.24
CA PHE A 83 1.52 6.74 10.48
C PHE A 83 0.88 6.98 11.84
N ASN A 84 1.56 7.70 12.70
CA ASN A 84 1.01 8.08 14.00
C ASN A 84 0.06 9.27 13.89
N LYS A 85 0.29 10.14 12.90
CA LYS A 85 -0.52 11.33 12.62
C LYS A 85 -0.84 11.40 11.13
N LYS A 86 -1.94 12.08 10.78
CA LYS A 86 -2.31 12.40 9.40
C LYS A 86 -2.04 13.88 9.20
N ASN A 87 -0.80 14.23 8.96
CA ASN A 87 -0.36 15.60 8.74
C ASN A 87 0.72 15.66 7.64
N GLU A 88 1.08 16.86 7.26
CA GLU A 88 2.03 17.15 6.20
C GLU A 88 3.44 16.66 6.52
N GLU A 89 3.81 16.67 7.81
CA GLU A 89 5.11 16.18 8.27
C GLU A 89 5.29 14.68 7.98
N GLU A 90 4.30 13.87 8.34
CA GLU A 90 4.32 12.42 8.08
C GLU A 90 4.33 12.13 6.56
N LEU A 91 3.59 12.92 5.79
CA LEU A 91 3.61 12.82 4.33
C LEU A 91 4.98 13.18 3.75
N GLY A 92 5.61 14.26 4.24
CA GLY A 92 6.95 14.67 3.84
C GLY A 92 8.01 13.59 4.14
N LYS A 93 7.92 12.94 5.30
CA LYS A 93 8.81 11.83 5.66
C LYS A 93 8.73 10.68 4.65
N ILE A 94 7.51 10.32 4.22
CA ILE A 94 7.33 9.25 3.22
C ILE A 94 7.87 9.66 1.86
N PHE A 95 7.61 10.86 1.38
CA PHE A 95 8.17 11.31 0.11
C PHE A 95 9.70 11.29 0.15
N THR A 96 10.29 11.81 1.20
CA THR A 96 11.75 11.79 1.40
C THR A 96 12.28 10.34 1.40
N PHE A 97 11.60 9.44 2.09
CA PHE A 97 11.97 8.02 2.11
C PHE A 97 12.03 7.44 0.69
N PHE A 98 10.98 7.63 -0.12
CA PHE A 98 10.95 7.07 -1.47
C PHE A 98 11.93 7.74 -2.43
N VAL A 99 12.19 9.02 -2.28
CA VAL A 99 13.25 9.71 -3.04
C VAL A 99 14.61 9.09 -2.72
N LEU A 100 14.93 8.95 -1.44
CA LEU A 100 16.20 8.33 -1.02
C LEU A 100 16.31 6.88 -1.44
N GLU A 101 15.24 6.11 -1.28
CA GLU A 101 15.19 4.70 -1.73
C GLU A 101 15.49 4.61 -3.23
N THR A 102 14.86 5.47 -4.06
CA THR A 102 15.08 5.49 -5.50
C THR A 102 16.54 5.80 -5.85
N ILE A 103 17.13 6.79 -5.19
CA ILE A 103 18.54 7.16 -5.40
C ILE A 103 19.48 6.01 -5.01
N LEU A 104 19.23 5.37 -3.87
CA LEU A 104 20.07 4.26 -3.39
C LEU A 104 19.94 3.04 -4.31
N LEU A 105 18.73 2.67 -4.71
CA LEU A 105 18.50 1.57 -5.63
C LEU A 105 19.16 1.81 -6.98
N ALA A 106 19.03 3.01 -7.55
CA ALA A 106 19.69 3.38 -8.80
C ALA A 106 21.21 3.26 -8.70
N ARG A 107 21.79 3.69 -7.57
CA ARG A 107 23.24 3.53 -7.32
C ARG A 107 23.65 2.06 -7.25
N LEU A 108 22.88 1.23 -6.56
CA LEU A 108 23.11 -0.22 -6.49
C LEU A 108 23.04 -0.88 -7.87
N MET A 109 22.12 -0.41 -8.71
CA MET A 109 21.96 -0.86 -10.09
C MET A 109 22.96 -0.21 -11.08
N LYS A 110 23.83 0.69 -10.60
CA LYS A 110 24.76 1.50 -11.40
C LYS A 110 24.07 2.33 -12.49
N ILE A 111 22.89 2.86 -12.17
CA ILE A 111 22.08 3.73 -13.04
C ILE A 111 22.08 5.14 -12.47
N ASN A 112 22.11 6.16 -13.34
CA ASN A 112 21.94 7.55 -12.91
C ASN A 112 20.47 7.84 -12.59
N PRO A 113 20.10 8.16 -11.33
CA PRO A 113 18.73 8.45 -10.95
C PRO A 113 18.21 9.82 -11.38
N PHE A 114 19.13 10.70 -11.83
CA PHE A 114 18.81 12.10 -12.17
C PHE A 114 18.69 12.34 -13.68
N ASP A 115 18.81 11.29 -14.49
CA ASP A 115 18.83 11.39 -15.94
C ASP A 115 17.60 10.68 -16.54
N GLN A 116 17.06 11.25 -17.62
CA GLN A 116 15.91 10.72 -18.34
C GLN A 116 16.16 10.66 -19.86
N PRO A 117 17.15 9.90 -20.34
CA PRO A 117 17.57 9.94 -21.74
C PRO A 117 16.45 9.50 -22.69
N ALA A 118 15.52 8.66 -22.28
CA ALA A 118 14.39 8.25 -23.12
C ALA A 118 13.40 9.42 -23.38
N VAL A 119 13.19 10.28 -22.40
CA VAL A 119 12.33 11.46 -22.55
C VAL A 119 13.00 12.51 -23.43
N GLU A 120 14.31 12.70 -23.34
CA GLU A 120 15.06 13.61 -24.20
C GLU A 120 14.99 13.22 -25.69
N LYS A 121 15.00 11.94 -26.03
CA LYS A 121 14.81 11.46 -27.40
C LYS A 121 13.49 11.97 -28.00
N VAL A 122 12.40 11.93 -27.24
CA VAL A 122 11.10 12.42 -27.71
C VAL A 122 11.13 13.93 -27.97
N LYS A 123 11.74 14.71 -27.10
CA LYS A 123 11.89 16.17 -27.27
C LYS A 123 12.69 16.51 -28.53
N VAL A 124 13.81 15.81 -28.75
CA VAL A 124 14.65 16.00 -29.94
C VAL A 124 13.86 15.69 -31.21
N GLU A 125 13.12 14.60 -31.25
CA GLU A 125 12.33 14.23 -32.43
C GLU A 125 11.16 15.17 -32.69
N THR A 126 10.48 15.62 -31.64
CA THR A 126 9.45 16.66 -31.72
C THR A 126 10.00 17.93 -32.37
N LYS A 127 11.17 18.39 -31.93
CA LYS A 127 11.84 19.56 -32.52
C LYS A 127 12.10 19.38 -34.01
N LYS A 128 12.61 18.22 -34.43
CA LYS A 128 12.86 17.93 -35.88
C LYS A 128 11.58 17.97 -36.70
N ILE A 129 10.47 17.46 -36.17
CA ILE A 129 9.17 17.47 -36.86
C ILE A 129 8.65 18.90 -37.04
N LEU A 130 8.80 19.74 -36.01
CA LEU A 130 8.33 21.13 -36.05
C LEU A 130 9.20 22.07 -36.92
N LEU A 131 10.40 21.66 -37.26
CA LEU A 131 11.33 22.43 -38.14
C LEU A 131 11.23 22.07 -39.60
N LYS A 132 10.40 21.09 -39.96
CA LYS A 132 10.04 20.74 -41.35
C LYS A 132 8.86 21.58 -41.83
#